data_89723a42f753b1d2ffc7207d79ffb6a5
#
_entry.id   89723a42f753b1d2ffc7207d79ffb6a5
#
_cell.length_a   1.000
_cell.length_b   1.000
_cell.length_c   1.000
_cell.angle_alpha   90.00
_cell.angle_beta   90.00
_cell.angle_gamma   90.00
#
_symmetry.space_group_name_H-M   'P 1'
#
loop_
_entity.id
_entity.type
_entity.pdbx_description
1 polymer ?
#
loop_
_entity_poly.entity_id
_entity_poly.type
_entity_poly.pdbx_seq_one_letter_code
_entity_poly.pdbx_strand_id
1 'polypeptide(L)'
;MKIFIPGEPVAQPRVKVSTRGGFARAYVDAKHPIHAYKQAIRLAYVNAGGELLDGPVEVRIACWFERPKGHSKKRRQSREPKTTKPDLDNVGKAILDALNEIAYNDDGQVYRLTVEKWYVGPYDLIGTIIEVTQ
;
A
#
# COMPACT_ATOMS: atom_id res chain seq x y z
N MET A 1 -11.76 10.93 -3.36
CA MET A 1 -11.40 9.87 -4.32
C MET A 1 -11.06 8.60 -3.57
N LYS A 2 -11.83 7.56 -3.80
CA LYS A 2 -11.66 6.26 -3.13
C LYS A 2 -11.46 5.18 -4.19
N ILE A 3 -10.39 4.38 -4.06
CA ILE A 3 -10.06 3.32 -4.99
C ILE A 3 -9.84 2.00 -4.23
N PHE A 4 -10.02 0.89 -4.92
CA PHE A 4 -9.76 -0.46 -4.42
C PHE A 4 -8.79 -1.17 -5.35
N ILE A 5 -7.75 -1.73 -4.77
CA ILE A 5 -6.76 -2.53 -5.49
C ILE A 5 -6.89 -3.97 -5.02
N PRO A 6 -7.37 -4.90 -5.87
CA PRO A 6 -7.50 -6.30 -5.49
C PRO A 6 -6.13 -6.98 -5.34
N GLY A 7 -6.09 -8.02 -4.53
CA GLY A 7 -4.89 -8.82 -4.28
C GLY A 7 -4.21 -8.50 -2.97
N GLU A 8 -3.30 -9.37 -2.56
CA GLU A 8 -2.57 -9.23 -1.30
C GLU A 8 -1.78 -7.91 -1.27
N PRO A 9 -1.96 -7.07 -0.22
CA PRO A 9 -1.18 -5.84 -0.11
C PRO A 9 0.32 -6.12 0.00
N VAL A 10 1.14 -5.22 -0.56
CA VAL A 10 2.60 -5.37 -0.59
C VAL A 10 3.25 -4.18 0.11
N ALA A 11 4.12 -4.46 1.08
CA ALA A 11 4.86 -3.42 1.78
C ALA A 11 6.16 -3.07 1.05
N GLN A 12 6.67 -1.86 1.32
CA GLN A 12 7.95 -1.43 0.78
C GLN A 12 9.06 -2.39 1.22
N PRO A 13 9.79 -3.01 0.28
CA PRO A 13 10.85 -3.95 0.62
C PRO A 13 12.12 -3.23 1.08
N ARG A 14 13.02 -3.99 1.70
CA ARG A 14 14.36 -3.50 1.99
C ARG A 14 15.10 -3.23 0.67
N VAL A 15 15.80 -2.09 0.61
CA VAL A 15 16.69 -1.81 -0.52
C VAL A 15 17.92 -2.71 -0.45
N LYS A 16 18.31 -3.22 -1.62
CA LYS A 16 19.58 -3.92 -1.79
C LYS A 16 20.67 -2.90 -2.12
N VAL A 17 21.90 -3.23 -1.78
CA VAL A 17 23.06 -2.39 -2.10
C VAL A 17 23.94 -3.17 -3.06
N SER A 18 24.29 -2.54 -4.19
CA SER A 18 25.23 -3.06 -5.16
C SER A 18 26.50 -2.19 -5.18
N THR A 19 27.66 -2.84 -5.18
CA THR A 19 28.97 -2.17 -5.34
C THR A 19 29.52 -2.32 -6.76
N ARG A 20 28.72 -2.85 -7.67
CA ARG A 20 29.10 -3.00 -9.09
C ARG A 20 29.49 -1.65 -9.68
N GLY A 21 30.63 -1.60 -10.37
CA GLY A 21 31.15 -0.37 -10.97
C GLY A 21 31.83 0.58 -9.99
N GLY A 22 32.20 0.11 -8.78
CA GLY A 22 32.94 0.89 -7.78
C GLY A 22 32.06 1.87 -6.97
N PHE A 23 30.74 1.86 -7.15
CA PHE A 23 29.82 2.73 -6.41
C PHE A 23 28.77 1.89 -5.68
N ALA A 24 28.44 2.29 -4.44
CA ALA A 24 27.31 1.72 -3.73
C ALA A 24 26.01 2.28 -4.32
N ARG A 25 25.10 1.40 -4.73
CA ARG A 25 23.75 1.77 -5.22
C ARG A 25 22.69 1.02 -4.43
N ALA A 26 21.72 1.75 -3.91
CA ALA A 26 20.56 1.17 -3.31
C ALA A 26 19.51 0.89 -4.41
N TYR A 27 18.94 -0.31 -4.42
CA TYR A 27 17.94 -0.69 -5.41
C TYR A 27 16.96 -1.74 -4.85
N VAL A 28 15.78 -1.81 -5.47
CA VAL A 28 14.81 -2.87 -5.23
C VAL A 28 14.86 -3.83 -6.42
N ASP A 29 14.83 -5.15 -6.15
CA ASP A 29 14.83 -6.17 -7.19
C ASP A 29 13.71 -5.90 -8.20
N ALA A 30 14.05 -5.93 -9.50
CA ALA A 30 13.11 -5.65 -10.59
C ALA A 30 11.93 -6.63 -10.64
N LYS A 31 12.09 -7.84 -10.08
CA LYS A 31 11.03 -8.88 -10.03
C LYS A 31 10.18 -8.80 -8.76
N HIS A 32 10.49 -7.89 -7.85
CA HIS A 32 9.72 -7.77 -6.61
C HIS A 32 8.28 -7.34 -6.91
N PRO A 33 7.28 -7.95 -6.23
CA PRO A 33 5.87 -7.62 -6.48
C PRO A 33 5.50 -6.18 -6.17
N ILE A 34 6.35 -5.42 -5.47
CA ILE A 34 6.11 -4.00 -5.18
C ILE A 34 5.92 -3.16 -6.45
N HIS A 35 6.63 -3.49 -7.52
CA HIS A 35 6.53 -2.72 -8.78
C HIS A 35 5.15 -2.85 -9.42
N ALA A 36 4.62 -4.08 -9.50
CA ALA A 36 3.28 -4.32 -10.01
C ALA A 36 2.20 -3.72 -9.11
N TYR A 37 2.41 -3.80 -7.80
CA TYR A 37 1.49 -3.23 -6.82
C TYR A 37 1.39 -1.70 -6.95
N LYS A 38 2.53 -1.02 -7.02
CA LYS A 38 2.56 0.44 -7.23
C LYS A 38 1.92 0.84 -8.55
N GLN A 39 2.19 0.08 -9.61
CA GLN A 39 1.60 0.33 -10.93
C GLN A 39 0.08 0.19 -10.89
N ALA A 40 -0.43 -0.85 -10.20
CA ALA A 40 -1.87 -1.06 -10.03
C ALA A 40 -2.53 0.12 -9.30
N ILE A 41 -1.88 0.66 -8.27
CA ILE A 41 -2.36 1.83 -7.52
C ILE A 41 -2.45 3.05 -8.43
N ARG A 42 -1.39 3.34 -9.19
CA ARG A 42 -1.35 4.47 -10.12
C ARG A 42 -2.44 4.39 -11.17
N LEU A 43 -2.60 3.22 -11.80
CA LEU A 43 -3.63 2.99 -12.80
C LEU A 43 -5.03 3.11 -12.21
N ALA A 44 -5.27 2.54 -11.02
CA ALA A 44 -6.58 2.65 -10.37
C ALA A 44 -6.95 4.09 -10.07
N TYR A 45 -5.99 4.89 -9.59
CA TYR A 45 -6.21 6.30 -9.30
C TYR A 45 -6.56 7.10 -10.57
N VAL A 46 -5.78 6.95 -11.62
CA VAL A 46 -6.00 7.64 -12.90
C VAL A 46 -7.30 7.19 -13.55
N ASN A 47 -7.57 5.87 -13.59
CA ASN A 47 -8.77 5.32 -14.19
C ASN A 47 -10.07 5.73 -13.47
N ALA A 48 -9.97 6.01 -12.17
CA ALA A 48 -11.09 6.51 -11.39
C ALA A 48 -11.32 8.02 -11.56
N GLY A 49 -10.53 8.69 -12.40
CA GLY A 49 -10.62 10.13 -12.61
C GLY A 49 -9.87 10.96 -11.57
N GLY A 50 -8.91 10.35 -10.88
CA GLY A 50 -8.10 11.06 -9.88
C GLY A 50 -7.29 12.18 -10.49
N GLU A 51 -7.21 13.31 -9.77
CA GLU A 51 -6.50 14.49 -10.20
C GLU A 51 -5.24 14.69 -9.37
N LEU A 52 -4.29 15.44 -9.93
CA LEU A 52 -3.11 15.91 -9.21
C LEU A 52 -3.53 17.07 -8.30
N LEU A 53 -3.43 16.88 -6.99
CA LEU A 53 -3.92 17.82 -5.99
C LEU A 53 -2.81 18.77 -5.53
N ASP A 54 -3.17 20.05 -5.38
CA ASP A 54 -2.31 21.07 -4.78
C ASP A 54 -2.66 21.24 -3.30
N GLY A 55 -1.67 21.64 -2.49
CA GLY A 55 -1.89 21.92 -1.09
C GLY A 55 -2.00 20.68 -0.21
N PRO A 56 -2.54 20.83 1.01
CA PRO A 56 -2.60 19.73 1.97
C PRO A 56 -3.51 18.60 1.51
N VAL A 57 -3.07 17.37 1.71
CA VAL A 57 -3.80 16.15 1.32
C VAL A 57 -3.90 15.20 2.50
N GLU A 58 -5.06 14.60 2.69
CA GLU A 58 -5.26 13.49 3.62
C GLU A 58 -5.31 12.18 2.85
N VAL A 59 -4.62 11.15 3.34
CA VAL A 59 -4.64 9.79 2.76
C VAL A 59 -5.08 8.81 3.83
N ARG A 60 -6.08 8.00 3.52
CA ARG A 60 -6.55 6.89 4.36
C ARG A 60 -6.36 5.59 3.63
N ILE A 61 -5.77 4.62 4.32
CA ILE A 61 -5.41 3.33 3.75
C ILE A 61 -5.92 2.23 4.67
N ALA A 62 -6.62 1.25 4.09
CA ALA A 62 -6.98 0.02 4.78
C ALA A 62 -6.51 -1.16 3.95
N CYS A 63 -5.65 -1.98 4.52
CA CYS A 63 -5.09 -3.16 3.87
C CYS A 63 -5.70 -4.43 4.45
N TRP A 64 -6.25 -5.26 3.58
CA TRP A 64 -6.95 -6.49 3.91
C TRP A 64 -6.13 -7.67 3.42
N PHE A 65 -5.66 -8.47 4.37
CA PHE A 65 -4.74 -9.57 4.14
C PHE A 65 -5.43 -10.92 4.25
N GLU A 66 -4.96 -11.88 3.47
CA GLU A 66 -5.38 -13.27 3.56
C GLU A 66 -5.06 -13.85 4.95
N ARG A 67 -5.94 -14.71 5.43
CA ARG A 67 -5.73 -15.45 6.67
C ARG A 67 -4.65 -16.51 6.51
N PRO A 68 -3.72 -16.66 7.47
CA PRO A 68 -2.84 -17.80 7.50
C PRO A 68 -3.62 -19.10 7.63
N LYS A 69 -3.08 -20.20 7.08
CA LYS A 69 -3.71 -21.53 7.12
C LYS A 69 -4.01 -22.00 8.55
N GLY A 70 -3.17 -21.61 9.51
CA GLY A 70 -3.31 -22.01 10.92
C GLY A 70 -4.44 -21.32 11.68
N HIS A 71 -5.10 -20.31 11.10
CA HIS A 71 -6.22 -19.67 11.76
C HIS A 71 -7.44 -20.60 11.78
N SER A 72 -8.07 -20.75 12.96
CA SER A 72 -9.23 -21.63 13.15
C SER A 72 -10.47 -21.12 12.40
N LYS A 73 -11.44 -22.00 12.16
CA LYS A 73 -12.73 -21.61 11.58
C LYS A 73 -13.44 -20.55 12.42
N LYS A 74 -13.39 -20.68 13.74
CA LYS A 74 -14.00 -19.72 14.66
C LYS A 74 -13.36 -18.35 14.52
N ARG A 75 -12.03 -18.30 14.46
CA ARG A 75 -11.29 -17.04 14.30
C ARG A 75 -11.61 -16.36 12.98
N ARG A 76 -11.85 -17.13 11.92
CA ARG A 76 -12.16 -16.62 10.58
C ARG A 76 -13.57 -16.05 10.42
N GLN A 77 -14.44 -16.19 11.42
CA GLN A 77 -15.82 -15.71 11.35
C GLN A 77 -15.96 -14.19 11.43
N SER A 78 -14.93 -13.49 11.87
CA SER A 78 -14.93 -12.03 11.93
C SER A 78 -13.55 -11.49 11.50
N ARG A 79 -13.56 -10.27 10.97
CA ARG A 79 -12.32 -9.55 10.70
C ARG A 79 -11.58 -9.27 12.00
N GLU A 80 -10.26 -9.17 11.93
CA GLU A 80 -9.45 -8.79 13.08
C GLU A 80 -8.24 -7.96 12.66
N PRO A 81 -7.74 -7.07 13.54
CA PRO A 81 -6.50 -6.35 13.26
C PRO A 81 -5.34 -7.31 13.06
N LYS A 82 -4.54 -7.05 12.02
CA LYS A 82 -3.32 -7.82 11.77
C LYS A 82 -2.15 -7.16 12.48
N THR A 83 -1.56 -7.88 13.43
CA THR A 83 -0.46 -7.38 14.25
C THR A 83 0.90 -8.03 13.93
N THR A 84 0.97 -8.75 12.82
CA THR A 84 2.18 -9.42 12.33
C THR A 84 2.76 -8.66 11.12
N LYS A 85 3.95 -9.04 10.66
CA LYS A 85 4.55 -8.49 9.44
C LYS A 85 3.58 -8.54 8.26
N PRO A 86 3.63 -7.57 7.34
CA PRO A 86 4.59 -6.47 7.24
C PRO A 86 4.29 -5.33 8.22
N ASP A 87 5.30 -4.51 8.52
CA ASP A 87 5.16 -3.36 9.42
C ASP A 87 4.27 -2.28 8.79
N LEU A 88 3.50 -1.63 9.62
CA LEU A 88 2.49 -0.64 9.20
C LEU A 88 3.10 0.53 8.42
N ASP A 89 4.25 1.05 8.88
CA ASP A 89 4.95 2.15 8.22
C ASP A 89 5.43 1.79 6.81
N ASN A 90 5.91 0.57 6.61
CA ASN A 90 6.35 0.09 5.29
C ASN A 90 5.17 -0.10 4.32
N VAL A 91 4.02 -0.48 4.84
CA VAL A 91 2.78 -0.56 4.05
C VAL A 91 2.37 0.83 3.59
N GLY A 92 2.31 1.78 4.50
CA GLY A 92 1.96 3.18 4.19
C GLY A 92 2.94 3.81 3.21
N LYS A 93 4.23 3.61 3.42
CA LYS A 93 5.29 4.15 2.56
C LYS A 93 5.14 3.68 1.10
N ALA A 94 4.88 2.40 0.89
CA ALA A 94 4.69 1.86 -0.46
C ALA A 94 3.58 2.58 -1.21
N ILE A 95 2.47 2.85 -0.54
CA ILE A 95 1.31 3.50 -1.14
C ILE A 95 1.56 4.99 -1.39
N LEU A 96 2.14 5.69 -0.42
CA LEU A 96 2.48 7.11 -0.61
C LEU A 96 3.46 7.30 -1.77
N ASP A 97 4.47 6.42 -1.89
CA ASP A 97 5.41 6.45 -3.02
C ASP A 97 4.70 6.19 -4.35
N ALA A 98 3.74 5.26 -4.37
CA ALA A 98 2.98 4.97 -5.59
C ALA A 98 2.15 6.17 -6.06
N LEU A 99 1.60 6.94 -5.14
CA LEU A 99 0.77 8.11 -5.43
C LEU A 99 1.58 9.36 -5.74
N ASN A 100 2.88 9.33 -5.53
CA ASN A 100 3.76 10.48 -5.77
C ASN A 100 3.74 10.87 -7.25
N GLU A 101 3.59 12.15 -7.53
CA GLU A 101 3.46 12.72 -8.89
C GLU A 101 2.18 12.29 -9.63
N ILE A 102 1.30 11.54 -8.99
CA ILE A 102 0.02 11.08 -9.54
C ILE A 102 -1.15 11.76 -8.80
N ALA A 103 -1.16 11.68 -7.48
CA ALA A 103 -2.21 12.29 -6.65
C ALA A 103 -1.78 13.64 -6.06
N TYR A 104 -0.49 13.86 -5.91
CA TYR A 104 0.11 15.09 -5.39
C TYR A 104 1.53 15.22 -5.99
N ASN A 105 2.12 16.41 -5.91
CA ASN A 105 3.46 16.64 -6.45
C ASN A 105 4.53 15.98 -5.58
N ASP A 106 4.31 15.96 -4.27
CA ASP A 106 5.24 15.38 -3.32
C ASP A 106 4.49 14.89 -2.09
N ASP A 107 4.94 13.78 -1.50
CA ASP A 107 4.32 13.20 -0.31
C ASP A 107 4.42 14.11 0.93
N GLY A 108 5.27 15.13 0.89
CA GLY A 108 5.29 16.20 1.88
C GLY A 108 3.97 16.97 2.00
N GLN A 109 3.10 16.91 0.98
CA GLN A 109 1.76 17.50 1.03
C GLN A 109 0.80 16.71 1.92
N VAL A 110 1.12 15.46 2.27
CA VAL A 110 0.26 14.63 3.12
C VAL A 110 0.41 15.08 4.56
N TYR A 111 -0.60 15.75 5.08
CA TYR A 111 -0.60 16.24 6.46
C TYR A 111 -1.26 15.27 7.43
N ARG A 112 -2.08 14.34 6.92
CA ARG A 112 -2.75 13.31 7.74
C ARG A 112 -2.73 11.99 6.99
N LEU A 113 -2.22 10.97 7.66
CA LEU A 113 -2.15 9.61 7.13
C LEU A 113 -2.77 8.64 8.13
N THR A 114 -3.72 7.85 7.66
CA THR A 114 -4.29 6.73 8.44
C THR A 114 -3.97 5.44 7.70
N VAL A 115 -3.37 4.48 8.38
CA VAL A 115 -3.03 3.17 7.81
C VAL A 115 -3.53 2.09 8.75
N GLU A 116 -4.26 1.12 8.19
CA GLU A 116 -4.80 -0.01 8.93
C GLU A 116 -4.42 -1.31 8.24
N LYS A 117 -4.14 -2.33 9.05
CA LYS A 117 -3.91 -3.70 8.59
C LYS A 117 -4.94 -4.63 9.23
N TRP A 118 -5.62 -5.38 8.38
CA TRP A 118 -6.69 -6.29 8.79
C TRP A 118 -6.50 -7.67 8.20
N TYR A 119 -6.86 -8.72 8.95
CA TYR A 119 -7.19 -10.01 8.37
C TYR A 119 -8.64 -10.01 7.94
N VAL A 120 -8.91 -10.55 6.77
CA VAL A 120 -10.28 -10.62 6.21
C VAL A 120 -11.20 -11.49 7.05
N GLY A 121 -12.44 -11.02 7.21
CA GLY A 121 -13.56 -11.84 7.63
C GLY A 121 -14.20 -12.54 6.42
N PRO A 122 -15.29 -13.29 6.63
CA PRO A 122 -15.88 -14.12 5.55
C PRO A 122 -16.47 -13.32 4.39
N TYR A 123 -16.79 -12.04 4.61
CA TYR A 123 -17.39 -11.17 3.57
C TYR A 123 -16.44 -10.08 3.07
N ASP A 124 -15.21 -10.06 3.57
CA ASP A 124 -14.21 -9.07 3.15
C ASP A 124 -13.45 -9.54 1.92
N LEU A 125 -13.03 -8.59 1.09
CA LEU A 125 -12.17 -8.86 -0.06
C LEU A 125 -10.73 -8.57 0.31
N ILE A 126 -9.82 -9.46 -0.10
CA ILE A 126 -8.38 -9.23 0.02
C ILE A 126 -8.00 -8.10 -0.93
N GLY A 127 -7.37 -7.07 -0.40
CA GLY A 127 -6.97 -5.93 -1.21
C GLY A 127 -6.66 -4.70 -0.39
N THR A 128 -6.47 -3.60 -1.09
CA THR A 128 -6.13 -2.30 -0.50
C THR A 128 -7.19 -1.28 -0.87
N ILE A 129 -7.73 -0.60 0.15
CA ILE A 129 -8.63 0.54 -0.04
C ILE A 129 -7.82 1.80 0.24
N ILE A 130 -7.82 2.74 -0.71
CA ILE A 130 -7.13 4.02 -0.58
C ILE A 130 -8.13 5.14 -0.80
N GLU A 131 -8.17 6.09 0.11
CA GLU A 131 -8.96 7.30 -0.01
C GLU A 131 -8.05 8.52 0.06
N VAL A 132 -8.12 9.37 -0.98
CA VAL A 132 -7.33 10.61 -1.08
C VAL A 132 -8.30 11.77 -1.09
N THR A 133 -8.12 12.71 -0.14
CA THR A 133 -8.98 13.89 0.01
C THR A 133 -8.17 15.15 0.27
N GLN A 134 -8.75 16.29 -0.06
CA GLN A 134 -8.19 17.60 0.29
C GLN A 134 -8.85 18.19 1.52
#